data_e547a675e23ca87305fb2713c0c7b19a
#
_entry.id   e547a675e23ca87305fb2713c0c7b19a
#
_cell.length_a   1.000
_cell.length_b   1.000
_cell.length_c   1.000
_cell.angle_alpha   90.00
_cell.angle_beta   90.00
_cell.angle_gamma   90.00
#
_symmetry.space_group_name_H-M   'P 1'
#
loop_
_entity.id
_entity.type
_entity.pdbx_description
1 polymer ?
#
loop_
_entity_poly.entity_id
_entity_poly.type
_entity_poly.pdbx_seq_one_letter_code
_entity_poly.pdbx_strand_id
1 'polypeptide(L)'
;KFAQDNIFAANNKAVALADKLGNDKVINATVGSILDEDGNLVVLDVVQEEYKKLTPRQYSSYAPIQGYAEYLDDCIDQCFGESRPAGYIRACSTPGGTGVLHHAVHNYSEIGDEILITDWHWGAYDSVIKDNNRKIRTFSLINKEGHFDLDDFRIQLNDLVSKQKNTVILLNGIANNPTGYCMTVA
;
A
#
# COMPACT_ATOMS: atom_id res chain seq x y z
N LYS A 1 -5.05 -24.69 4.80
CA LYS A 1 -3.65 -24.65 4.35
C LYS A 1 -3.25 -23.17 4.27
N PHE A 2 -2.24 -22.76 5.01
CA PHE A 2 -1.67 -21.42 4.82
C PHE A 2 -1.00 -21.39 3.44
N ALA A 3 -1.31 -20.36 2.64
CA ALA A 3 -0.59 -20.12 1.39
C ALA A 3 0.87 -19.77 1.75
N GLN A 4 1.82 -20.29 0.98
CA GLN A 4 3.22 -19.93 1.15
C GLN A 4 3.39 -18.48 0.67
N ASP A 5 3.94 -17.61 1.52
CA ASP A 5 4.32 -16.26 1.12
C ASP A 5 5.56 -16.32 0.21
N ASN A 6 5.36 -16.00 -1.05
CA ASN A 6 6.41 -16.10 -2.07
C ASN A 6 7.53 -15.06 -1.85
N ILE A 7 7.21 -13.90 -1.23
CA ILE A 7 8.19 -12.84 -0.95
C ILE A 7 9.17 -13.32 0.12
N PHE A 8 8.64 -13.81 1.24
CA PHE A 8 9.49 -14.37 2.31
C PHE A 8 10.25 -15.62 1.86
N ALA A 9 9.65 -16.46 1.00
CA ALA A 9 10.37 -17.59 0.43
C ALA A 9 11.55 -17.16 -0.47
N ALA A 10 11.37 -16.10 -1.26
CA ALA A 10 12.45 -15.50 -2.06
C ALA A 10 13.53 -14.87 -1.18
N ASN A 11 13.12 -14.13 -0.13
CA ASN A 11 14.06 -13.54 0.83
C ASN A 11 14.93 -14.60 1.51
N ASN A 12 14.35 -15.69 2.00
CA ASN A 12 15.08 -16.77 2.64
C ASN A 12 16.12 -17.40 1.69
N LYS A 13 15.79 -17.52 0.40
CA LYS A 13 16.76 -17.99 -0.61
C LYS A 13 17.90 -17.00 -0.82
N ALA A 14 17.61 -15.70 -0.89
CA ALA A 14 18.61 -14.66 -1.05
C ALA A 14 19.56 -14.62 0.15
N VAL A 15 19.04 -14.67 1.39
CA VAL A 15 19.84 -14.72 2.61
C VAL A 15 20.75 -15.97 2.61
N ALA A 16 20.19 -17.15 2.36
CA ALA A 16 20.97 -18.38 2.30
C ALA A 16 22.05 -18.39 1.20
N LEU A 17 21.84 -17.62 0.12
CA LEU A 17 22.85 -17.45 -0.91
C LEU A 17 23.94 -16.47 -0.48
N ALA A 18 23.58 -15.38 0.18
CA ALA A 18 24.51 -14.41 0.75
C ALA A 18 25.42 -15.04 1.82
N ASP A 19 24.88 -15.91 2.66
CA ASP A 19 25.67 -16.68 3.65
C ASP A 19 26.74 -17.58 3.01
N LYS A 20 26.49 -18.05 1.78
CA LYS A 20 27.41 -18.91 1.05
C LYS A 20 28.45 -18.17 0.24
N LEU A 21 28.07 -17.06 -0.38
CA LEU A 21 28.88 -16.35 -1.37
C LEU A 21 29.50 -15.06 -0.83
N GLY A 22 28.97 -14.52 0.25
CA GLY A 22 29.28 -13.19 0.79
C GLY A 22 28.22 -12.14 0.42
N ASN A 23 27.96 -11.20 1.33
CA ASN A 23 26.97 -10.14 1.15
C ASN A 23 27.32 -9.20 -0.01
N ASP A 24 28.60 -9.06 -0.33
CA ASP A 24 29.10 -8.25 -1.44
C ASP A 24 28.75 -8.83 -2.84
N LYS A 25 28.31 -10.08 -2.89
CA LYS A 25 28.00 -10.79 -4.14
C LYS A 25 26.51 -11.05 -4.35
N VAL A 26 25.68 -10.71 -3.37
CA VAL A 26 24.25 -10.96 -3.43
C VAL A 26 23.48 -9.68 -3.11
N ILE A 27 22.78 -9.16 -4.12
CA ILE A 27 21.86 -8.04 -3.91
C ILE A 27 20.49 -8.61 -3.57
N ASN A 28 20.06 -8.42 -2.31
CA ASN A 28 18.74 -8.84 -1.86
C ASN A 28 17.75 -7.67 -1.90
N ALA A 29 16.89 -7.64 -2.91
CA ALA A 29 15.83 -6.64 -3.08
C ALA A 29 14.43 -7.27 -2.99
N THR A 30 14.28 -8.36 -2.23
CA THR A 30 13.01 -9.12 -2.17
C THR A 30 12.00 -8.53 -1.19
N VAL A 31 12.46 -7.83 -0.15
CA VAL A 31 11.62 -7.17 0.86
C VAL A 31 11.82 -5.67 0.74
N GLY A 32 10.71 -4.91 0.82
CA GLY A 32 10.71 -3.45 0.72
C GLY A 32 11.27 -2.77 1.97
N SER A 33 12.55 -3.03 2.28
CA SER A 33 13.29 -2.42 3.39
C SER A 33 14.48 -1.64 2.87
N ILE A 34 14.76 -0.49 3.49
CA ILE A 34 15.98 0.27 3.19
C ILE A 34 17.07 -0.24 4.12
N LEU A 35 18.14 -0.75 3.54
CA LEU A 35 19.31 -1.22 4.26
C LEU A 35 20.50 -0.28 4.01
N ASP A 36 21.37 -0.12 5.00
CA ASP A 36 22.66 0.55 4.85
C ASP A 36 23.68 -0.35 4.13
N GLU A 37 24.91 0.15 3.94
CA GLU A 37 25.98 -0.57 3.26
C GLU A 37 26.44 -1.83 4.03
N ASP A 38 26.20 -1.88 5.33
CA ASP A 38 26.49 -3.02 6.20
C ASP A 38 25.34 -4.03 6.28
N GLY A 39 24.21 -3.75 5.62
CA GLY A 39 23.01 -4.59 5.62
C GLY A 39 22.10 -4.40 6.82
N ASN A 40 22.29 -3.36 7.63
CA ASN A 40 21.41 -3.06 8.75
C ASN A 40 20.18 -2.27 8.27
N LEU A 41 19.05 -2.48 8.95
CA LEU A 41 17.84 -1.71 8.66
C LEU A 41 18.05 -0.22 8.99
N VAL A 42 17.82 0.64 8.02
CA VAL A 42 17.85 2.09 8.23
C VAL A 42 16.62 2.52 9.03
N VAL A 43 16.85 3.11 10.18
CA VAL A 43 15.81 3.69 11.05
C VAL A 43 16.13 5.17 11.27
N LEU A 44 15.12 6.02 11.13
CA LEU A 44 15.30 7.46 11.35
C LEU A 44 15.63 7.76 12.82
N ASP A 45 16.73 8.43 13.07
CA ASP A 45 17.19 8.76 14.43
C ASP A 45 16.13 9.54 15.21
N VAL A 46 15.48 10.51 14.58
CA VAL A 46 14.40 11.29 15.20
C VAL A 46 13.25 10.42 15.70
N VAL A 47 12.91 9.38 14.97
CA VAL A 47 11.85 8.42 15.37
C VAL A 47 12.31 7.60 16.57
N GLN A 48 13.57 7.15 16.56
CA GLN A 48 14.13 6.41 17.71
C GLN A 48 14.19 7.27 18.97
N GLU A 49 14.59 8.52 18.83
CA GLU A 49 14.68 9.46 19.96
C GLU A 49 13.31 9.73 20.58
N GLU A 50 12.29 9.97 19.74
CA GLU A 50 10.92 10.17 20.22
C GLU A 50 10.34 8.89 20.85
N TYR A 51 10.61 7.73 20.25
CA TYR A 51 10.16 6.46 20.81
C TYR A 51 10.75 6.21 22.22
N LYS A 52 12.02 6.56 22.45
CA LYS A 52 12.67 6.41 23.76
C LYS A 52 12.08 7.33 24.84
N LYS A 53 11.40 8.41 24.46
CA LYS A 53 10.73 9.34 25.40
C LYS A 53 9.37 8.83 25.85
N LEU A 54 8.81 7.83 25.18
CA LEU A 54 7.51 7.27 25.53
C LEU A 54 7.53 6.58 26.89
N THR A 55 6.58 6.90 27.72
CA THR A 55 6.38 6.23 29.02
C THR A 55 5.63 4.91 28.84
N PRO A 56 5.79 3.95 29.79
CA PRO A 56 5.02 2.71 29.77
C PRO A 56 3.52 2.93 29.63
N ARG A 57 2.98 3.97 30.24
CA ARG A 57 1.56 4.32 30.11
C ARG A 57 1.17 4.69 28.69
N GLN A 58 2.01 5.44 27.96
CA GLN A 58 1.70 5.88 26.60
C GLN A 58 1.63 4.73 25.60
N TYR A 59 2.58 3.77 25.67
CA TYR A 59 2.59 2.66 24.72
C TYR A 59 1.77 1.43 25.17
N SER A 60 1.30 1.38 26.44
CA SER A 60 0.49 0.26 26.95
C SER A 60 -0.98 0.59 27.14
N SER A 61 -1.38 1.85 27.00
CA SER A 61 -2.78 2.27 27.14
C SER A 61 -3.56 1.99 25.84
N TYR A 62 -4.86 1.80 25.98
CA TYR A 62 -5.75 1.78 24.82
C TYR A 62 -5.68 3.13 24.08
N ALA A 63 -5.47 3.06 22.79
CA ALA A 63 -5.68 4.22 21.92
C ALA A 63 -7.18 4.42 21.67
N PRO A 64 -7.60 5.67 21.39
CA PRO A 64 -8.95 5.92 20.88
C PRO A 64 -9.20 5.12 19.59
N ILE A 65 -10.45 4.66 19.39
CA ILE A 65 -10.79 3.80 18.23
C ILE A 65 -10.40 4.42 16.89
N GLN A 66 -10.57 5.74 16.77
CA GLN A 66 -10.23 6.47 15.55
C GLN A 66 -8.73 6.84 15.45
N GLY A 67 -8.01 6.79 16.55
CA GLY A 67 -6.66 7.30 16.72
C GLY A 67 -6.65 8.57 17.58
N TYR A 68 -5.46 9.03 17.95
CA TYR A 68 -5.29 10.30 18.68
C TYR A 68 -5.57 11.48 17.73
N ALA A 69 -6.34 12.47 18.21
CA ALA A 69 -6.77 13.61 17.39
C ALA A 69 -5.57 14.37 16.78
N GLU A 70 -4.55 14.67 17.59
CA GLU A 70 -3.32 15.32 17.15
C GLU A 70 -2.65 14.54 16.00
N TYR A 71 -2.50 13.23 16.13
CA TYR A 71 -1.93 12.39 15.07
C TYR A 71 -2.77 12.41 13.78
N LEU A 72 -4.09 12.39 13.89
CA LEU A 72 -4.99 12.43 12.74
C LEU A 72 -4.92 13.78 12.01
N ASP A 73 -4.85 14.88 12.76
CA ASP A 73 -4.69 16.22 12.20
C ASP A 73 -3.32 16.37 11.52
N ASP A 74 -2.24 15.91 12.14
CA ASP A 74 -0.89 15.88 11.55
C ASP A 74 -0.85 15.06 10.26
N CYS A 75 -1.53 13.92 10.20
CA CYS A 75 -1.64 13.11 8.98
C CYS A 75 -2.35 13.86 7.86
N ILE A 76 -3.42 14.59 8.17
CA ILE A 76 -4.14 15.40 7.18
C ILE A 76 -3.23 16.53 6.67
N ASP A 77 -2.56 17.22 7.58
CA ASP A 77 -1.67 18.33 7.24
C ASP A 77 -0.46 17.85 6.43
N GLN A 78 0.10 16.70 6.77
CA GLN A 78 1.19 16.08 6.00
C GLN A 78 0.75 15.65 4.59
N CYS A 79 -0.47 15.13 4.44
CA CYS A 79 -0.97 14.71 3.14
C CYS A 79 -1.28 15.86 2.20
N PHE A 80 -1.82 16.96 2.72
CA PHE A 80 -2.33 18.04 1.88
C PHE A 80 -1.48 19.30 1.92
N GLY A 81 -0.81 19.60 3.03
CA GLY A 81 -0.04 20.83 3.22
C GLY A 81 -0.84 22.08 2.82
N GLU A 82 -0.20 22.95 2.06
CA GLU A 82 -0.83 24.16 1.53
C GLU A 82 -1.91 23.88 0.48
N SER A 83 -1.94 22.67 -0.09
CA SER A 83 -2.93 22.26 -1.12
C SER A 83 -4.18 21.64 -0.52
N ARG A 84 -4.43 21.81 0.77
CA ARG A 84 -5.61 21.25 1.43
C ARG A 84 -6.90 21.77 0.79
N PRO A 85 -7.73 20.91 0.18
CA PRO A 85 -8.96 21.34 -0.46
C PRO A 85 -10.01 21.76 0.56
N ALA A 86 -10.89 22.69 0.17
CA ALA A 86 -12.09 22.97 0.95
C ALA A 86 -13.03 21.77 0.89
N GLY A 87 -13.56 21.34 2.05
CA GLY A 87 -14.52 20.26 2.10
C GLY A 87 -14.39 19.38 3.34
N TYR A 88 -15.10 18.27 3.31
CA TYR A 88 -15.08 17.30 4.41
C TYR A 88 -13.87 16.38 4.26
N ILE A 89 -12.94 16.49 5.20
CA ILE A 89 -11.75 15.63 5.30
C ILE A 89 -11.72 15.03 6.69
N ARG A 90 -11.52 13.72 6.77
CA ARG A 90 -11.35 12.99 8.03
C ARG A 90 -10.25 11.94 7.85
N ALA A 91 -9.57 11.67 8.95
CA ALA A 91 -8.60 10.59 9.06
C ALA A 91 -9.02 9.59 10.13
N CYS A 92 -8.54 8.38 10.02
CA CYS A 92 -8.64 7.36 11.06
C CYS A 92 -7.39 6.48 11.03
N SER A 93 -6.99 6.00 12.20
CA SER A 93 -5.89 5.04 12.31
C SER A 93 -6.35 3.66 11.89
N THR A 94 -5.44 2.93 11.24
CA THR A 94 -5.65 1.54 10.83
C THR A 94 -4.38 0.72 11.11
N PRO A 95 -4.47 -0.62 11.12
CA PRO A 95 -3.28 -1.48 11.20
C PRO A 95 -2.44 -1.40 9.93
N GLY A 96 -1.69 -0.30 9.76
CA GLY A 96 -0.85 -0.02 8.59
C GLY A 96 -1.64 0.15 7.29
N GLY A 97 -0.93 0.25 6.16
CA GLY A 97 -1.53 0.43 4.83
C GLY A 97 -2.45 -0.73 4.41
N THR A 98 -2.14 -1.95 4.81
CA THR A 98 -3.03 -3.11 4.55
C THR A 98 -4.38 -2.95 5.25
N GLY A 99 -4.39 -2.41 6.47
CA GLY A 99 -5.65 -2.09 7.16
C GLY A 99 -6.47 -1.03 6.43
N VAL A 100 -5.82 0.01 5.88
CA VAL A 100 -6.51 1.02 5.04
C VAL A 100 -7.20 0.35 3.86
N LEU A 101 -6.48 -0.48 3.10
CA LEU A 101 -7.00 -1.17 1.93
C LEU A 101 -8.18 -2.09 2.29
N HIS A 102 -8.04 -2.86 3.37
CA HIS A 102 -9.11 -3.73 3.86
C HIS A 102 -10.38 -2.94 4.18
N HIS A 103 -10.24 -1.85 4.95
CA HIS A 103 -11.38 -1.01 5.30
C HIS A 103 -11.98 -0.28 4.10
N ALA A 104 -11.16 0.18 3.16
CA ALA A 104 -11.66 0.82 1.94
C ALA A 104 -12.50 -0.15 1.11
N VAL A 105 -11.98 -1.34 0.85
CA VAL A 105 -12.71 -2.39 0.11
C VAL A 105 -13.97 -2.80 0.86
N HIS A 106 -13.90 -3.02 2.18
CA HIS A 106 -15.04 -3.46 2.98
C HIS A 106 -16.18 -2.43 3.02
N ASN A 107 -15.85 -1.15 3.24
CA ASN A 107 -16.85 -0.12 3.51
C ASN A 107 -17.44 0.53 2.25
N TYR A 108 -16.73 0.50 1.13
CA TYR A 108 -17.13 1.21 -0.09
C TYR A 108 -17.58 0.29 -1.22
N SER A 109 -17.67 -1.03 -0.99
CA SER A 109 -18.20 -1.99 -1.96
C SER A 109 -19.08 -3.04 -1.27
N GLU A 110 -19.91 -3.71 -2.06
CA GLU A 110 -20.76 -4.81 -1.61
C GLU A 110 -20.09 -6.18 -1.87
N ILE A 111 -20.56 -7.23 -1.18
CA ILE A 111 -20.09 -8.60 -1.42
C ILE A 111 -20.38 -8.99 -2.87
N GLY A 112 -19.35 -9.47 -3.56
CA GLY A 112 -19.44 -9.89 -4.95
C GLY A 112 -19.12 -8.80 -5.97
N ASP A 113 -18.99 -7.54 -5.55
CA ASP A 113 -18.53 -6.44 -6.40
C ASP A 113 -17.10 -6.67 -6.91
N GLU A 114 -16.80 -6.07 -8.03
CA GLU A 114 -15.46 -6.04 -8.60
C GLU A 114 -14.73 -4.75 -8.20
N ILE A 115 -13.49 -4.90 -7.75
CA ILE A 115 -12.59 -3.79 -7.40
C ILE A 115 -11.66 -3.57 -8.58
N LEU A 116 -11.60 -2.34 -9.11
CA LEU A 116 -10.77 -1.98 -10.25
C LEU A 116 -9.35 -1.69 -9.79
N ILE A 117 -8.40 -2.44 -10.34
CA ILE A 117 -6.97 -2.29 -10.06
C ILE A 117 -6.17 -2.35 -11.36
N THR A 118 -4.89 -1.98 -11.33
CA THR A 118 -4.00 -2.16 -12.47
C THR A 118 -3.60 -3.63 -12.66
N ASP A 119 -3.28 -4.06 -13.88
CA ASP A 119 -2.72 -5.39 -14.18
C ASP A 119 -1.38 -5.61 -13.46
N TRP A 120 -0.52 -4.59 -13.38
CA TRP A 120 0.66 -4.56 -12.55
C TRP A 120 0.34 -3.94 -11.19
N HIS A 121 0.24 -4.77 -10.17
CA HIS A 121 -0.14 -4.33 -8.82
C HIS A 121 0.63 -5.10 -7.73
N TRP A 122 0.61 -4.55 -6.53
CA TRP A 122 1.14 -5.24 -5.37
C TRP A 122 0.30 -6.49 -5.04
N GLY A 123 0.96 -7.66 -4.99
CA GLY A 123 0.27 -8.95 -4.85
C GLY A 123 -0.63 -9.09 -3.61
N ALA A 124 -0.43 -8.26 -2.58
CA ALA A 124 -1.31 -8.26 -1.41
C ALA A 124 -2.73 -7.73 -1.71
N TYR A 125 -2.93 -6.96 -2.80
CA TYR A 125 -4.28 -6.55 -3.21
C TYR A 125 -5.19 -7.75 -3.47
N ASP A 126 -4.63 -8.82 -4.03
CA ASP A 126 -5.36 -10.06 -4.30
C ASP A 126 -5.99 -10.64 -3.03
N SER A 127 -5.19 -10.75 -1.96
CA SER A 127 -5.67 -11.26 -0.69
C SER A 127 -6.69 -10.33 -0.05
N VAL A 128 -6.40 -9.03 0.00
CA VAL A 128 -7.31 -8.03 0.60
C VAL A 128 -8.67 -8.04 -0.08
N ILE A 129 -8.70 -8.09 -1.42
CA ILE A 129 -9.96 -8.09 -2.19
C ILE A 129 -10.72 -9.40 -1.99
N LYS A 130 -10.05 -10.55 -2.12
CA LYS A 130 -10.66 -11.87 -2.00
C LYS A 130 -11.14 -12.17 -0.59
N ASP A 131 -10.38 -11.80 0.44
CA ASP A 131 -10.73 -12.01 1.85
C ASP A 131 -11.97 -11.19 2.25
N ASN A 132 -12.24 -10.10 1.55
CA ASN A 132 -13.48 -9.33 1.67
C ASN A 132 -14.63 -9.88 0.80
N ASN A 133 -14.48 -11.03 0.15
CA ASN A 133 -15.46 -11.60 -0.78
C ASN A 133 -15.80 -10.68 -1.96
N ARG A 134 -14.81 -9.94 -2.47
CA ARG A 134 -14.90 -9.14 -3.68
C ARG A 134 -14.11 -9.81 -4.80
N LYS A 135 -14.32 -9.35 -6.02
CA LYS A 135 -13.63 -9.84 -7.22
C LYS A 135 -12.64 -8.79 -7.71
N ILE A 136 -11.66 -9.24 -8.46
CA ILE A 136 -10.67 -8.37 -9.08
C ILE A 136 -11.07 -8.09 -10.52
N ARG A 137 -11.08 -6.82 -10.90
CA ARG A 137 -11.13 -6.36 -12.29
C ARG A 137 -9.84 -5.61 -12.56
N THR A 138 -9.14 -5.95 -13.63
CA THR A 138 -7.91 -5.28 -14.01
C THR A 138 -8.09 -4.42 -15.25
N PHE A 139 -7.28 -3.39 -15.34
CA PHE A 139 -7.02 -2.63 -16.57
C PHE A 139 -5.50 -2.51 -16.78
N SER A 140 -5.09 -2.27 -18.01
CA SER A 140 -3.67 -2.10 -18.35
C SER A 140 -3.14 -0.82 -17.71
N LEU A 141 -2.06 -0.91 -16.92
CA LEU A 141 -1.40 0.26 -16.33
C LEU A 141 -0.75 1.12 -17.41
N ILE A 142 -0.09 0.49 -18.38
CA ILE A 142 0.77 1.14 -19.36
C ILE A 142 0.37 0.69 -20.77
N ASN A 143 0.09 1.65 -21.63
CA ASN A 143 -0.19 1.40 -23.04
C ASN A 143 1.09 1.10 -23.85
N LYS A 144 0.95 0.85 -25.13
CA LYS A 144 2.09 0.50 -26.01
C LYS A 144 3.12 1.62 -26.18
N GLU A 145 2.71 2.86 -25.93
CA GLU A 145 3.55 4.06 -26.01
C GLU A 145 4.29 4.34 -24.70
N GLY A 146 4.06 3.54 -23.65
CA GLY A 146 4.68 3.72 -22.32
C GLY A 146 3.96 4.70 -21.41
N HIS A 147 2.75 5.13 -21.75
CA HIS A 147 1.92 6.04 -20.97
C HIS A 147 0.82 5.29 -20.22
N PHE A 148 0.22 5.95 -19.22
CA PHE A 148 -0.97 5.42 -18.54
C PHE A 148 -2.06 5.08 -19.57
N ASP A 149 -2.59 3.85 -19.51
CA ASP A 149 -3.61 3.40 -20.46
C ASP A 149 -5.00 3.94 -20.08
N LEU A 150 -5.23 5.19 -20.43
CA LEU A 150 -6.48 5.88 -20.16
C LEU A 150 -7.67 5.24 -20.90
N ASP A 151 -7.44 4.66 -22.06
CA ASP A 151 -8.50 4.08 -22.87
C ASP A 151 -9.01 2.78 -22.24
N ASP A 152 -8.13 1.85 -21.85
CA ASP A 152 -8.53 0.64 -21.16
C ASP A 152 -9.12 0.97 -19.78
N PHE A 153 -8.53 1.91 -19.04
CA PHE A 153 -9.11 2.38 -17.78
C PHE A 153 -10.56 2.86 -17.96
N ARG A 154 -10.85 3.67 -18.97
CA ARG A 154 -12.22 4.15 -19.26
C ARG A 154 -13.18 3.04 -19.63
N ILE A 155 -12.72 2.06 -20.43
CA ILE A 155 -13.53 0.91 -20.83
C ILE A 155 -13.93 0.10 -19.59
N GLN A 156 -12.96 -0.27 -18.75
CA GLN A 156 -13.22 -1.09 -17.56
C GLN A 156 -14.07 -0.32 -16.53
N LEU A 157 -13.79 0.97 -16.32
CA LEU A 157 -14.55 1.80 -15.39
C LEU A 157 -16.02 1.96 -15.84
N ASN A 158 -16.27 2.27 -17.13
CA ASN A 158 -17.63 2.44 -17.65
C ASN A 158 -18.44 1.13 -17.54
N ASP A 159 -17.81 0.00 -17.77
CA ASP A 159 -18.46 -1.29 -17.59
C ASP A 159 -18.86 -1.51 -16.12
N LEU A 160 -17.97 -1.21 -15.17
CA LEU A 160 -18.25 -1.38 -13.73
C LEU A 160 -19.34 -0.44 -13.21
N VAL A 161 -19.29 0.84 -13.54
CA VAL A 161 -20.29 1.82 -13.07
C VAL A 161 -21.68 1.52 -13.64
N SER A 162 -21.78 0.78 -14.73
CA SER A 162 -23.07 0.32 -15.26
C SER A 162 -23.66 -0.88 -14.50
N LYS A 163 -22.86 -1.59 -13.72
CA LYS A 163 -23.23 -2.88 -13.07
C LYS A 163 -23.27 -2.80 -11.54
N GLN A 164 -22.55 -1.85 -10.95
CA GLN A 164 -22.40 -1.74 -9.50
C GLN A 164 -22.84 -0.38 -9.01
N LYS A 165 -23.41 -0.36 -7.80
CA LYS A 165 -23.83 0.90 -7.16
C LYS A 165 -22.65 1.79 -6.82
N ASN A 166 -21.58 1.20 -6.32
CA ASN A 166 -20.34 1.87 -5.98
C ASN A 166 -19.18 1.20 -6.73
N THR A 167 -18.20 2.00 -7.14
CA THR A 167 -16.99 1.48 -7.78
C THR A 167 -15.79 1.91 -6.96
N VAL A 168 -15.05 0.95 -6.45
CA VAL A 168 -13.78 1.16 -5.75
C VAL A 168 -12.63 0.94 -6.73
N ILE A 169 -11.72 1.90 -6.78
CA ILE A 169 -10.52 1.86 -7.61
C ILE A 169 -9.31 1.96 -6.69
N LEU A 170 -8.37 1.02 -6.81
CA LEU A 170 -7.10 1.07 -6.11
C LEU A 170 -6.00 1.43 -7.10
N LEU A 171 -5.47 2.64 -6.98
CA LEU A 171 -4.38 3.15 -7.79
C LEU A 171 -3.13 3.34 -6.93
N ASN A 172 -2.04 2.70 -7.32
CA ASN A 172 -0.72 2.97 -6.81
C ASN A 172 -0.04 3.95 -7.77
N GLY A 173 -0.36 5.24 -7.62
CA GLY A 173 -0.09 6.25 -8.66
C GLY A 173 1.28 6.90 -8.60
N ILE A 174 2.03 6.74 -7.49
CA ILE A 174 3.38 7.27 -7.32
C ILE A 174 4.30 6.09 -7.06
N ALA A 175 5.31 5.91 -7.95
CA ALA A 175 6.23 4.77 -7.89
C ALA A 175 5.49 3.44 -7.71
N ASN A 176 4.61 3.12 -8.67
CA ASN A 176 3.78 1.90 -8.63
C ASN A 176 4.61 0.67 -8.22
N ASN A 177 4.10 -0.10 -7.29
CA ASN A 177 4.69 -1.37 -6.92
C ASN A 177 4.01 -2.49 -7.76
N PRO A 178 4.72 -3.20 -8.69
CA PRO A 178 6.21 -3.35 -8.72
C PRO A 178 6.94 -2.55 -9.80
N THR A 179 6.28 -1.77 -10.64
CA THR A 179 6.88 -1.25 -11.89
C THR A 179 7.73 0.02 -11.68
N GLY A 180 7.55 0.74 -10.57
CA GLY A 180 8.14 2.06 -10.37
C GLY A 180 7.49 3.16 -11.22
N TYR A 181 6.44 2.85 -11.99
CA TYR A 181 5.76 3.82 -12.85
C TYR A 181 5.14 4.95 -12.01
N CYS A 182 5.34 6.18 -12.49
CA CYS A 182 4.69 7.37 -11.95
C CYS A 182 3.79 7.97 -13.02
N MET A 183 2.54 8.23 -12.67
CA MET A 183 1.65 9.00 -13.53
C MET A 183 2.16 10.44 -13.63
N THR A 184 2.23 10.97 -14.84
CA THR A 184 2.57 12.37 -15.09
C THR A 184 1.33 13.24 -14.99
N VAL A 185 1.52 14.49 -14.57
CA VAL A 185 0.50 15.54 -14.72
C VAL A 185 0.48 15.91 -16.20
N ALA A 186 -0.66 15.76 -16.85
CA ALA A 186 -0.85 16.16 -18.25
C ALA A 186 -1.00 17.68 -18.38
#